data_61535593210638bfcac7310d39f516f0
#
_entry.id   61535593210638bfcac7310d39f516f0
#
_cell.length_a   1.000
_cell.length_b   1.000
_cell.length_c   1.000
_cell.angle_alpha   90.00
_cell.angle_beta   90.00
_cell.angle_gamma   90.00
#
_symmetry.space_group_name_H-M   'P 1'
#
loop_
_entity.id
_entity.type
_entity.pdbx_description
1 polymer ?
#
loop_
_entity_poly.entity_id
_entity_poly.type
_entity_poly.pdbx_seq_one_letter_code
_entity_poly.pdbx_strand_id
1 'polypeptide(L)'
;LSGGGALMDLGVYPLNTTRFALGADPVRVSGRTRSEHAAFADVDEHATFRLAFPGGVDALCTVSQNAQHASRLEVTGTEARLILDPAFYEREDRGFAVVRDGTRVDVEFDQVHQIEEEFAYFGHHLLADEPFHPDGEHALVDARALDAIYESAESGEPVALDDGDTA
;
A
#
# COMPACT_ATOMS: atom_id res chain seq x y z
N LEU A 1 3.13 -6.47 23.03
CA LEU A 1 3.90 -6.80 21.81
C LEU A 1 2.95 -6.70 20.64
N SER A 2 3.03 -5.64 19.86
CA SER A 2 2.12 -5.36 18.73
C SER A 2 2.50 -6.09 17.43
N GLY A 3 3.55 -6.92 17.43
CA GLY A 3 3.97 -7.72 16.28
C GLY A 3 4.73 -6.96 15.19
N GLY A 4 4.85 -5.64 15.27
CA GLY A 4 5.60 -4.82 14.30
C GLY A 4 5.40 -3.33 14.54
N GLY A 5 6.13 -2.52 13.77
CA GLY A 5 6.07 -1.06 13.78
C GLY A 5 5.22 -0.47 12.66
N ALA A 6 5.53 0.77 12.28
CA ALA A 6 4.79 1.52 11.28
C ALA A 6 4.80 0.83 9.89
N LEU A 7 5.89 0.19 9.52
CA LEU A 7 5.99 -0.51 8.24
C LEU A 7 5.04 -1.70 8.19
N MET A 8 5.03 -2.56 9.22
CA MET A 8 4.18 -3.75 9.24
C MET A 8 2.68 -3.41 9.37
N ASP A 9 2.33 -2.40 10.17
CA ASP A 9 0.95 -2.03 10.44
C ASP A 9 0.34 -1.15 9.34
N LEU A 10 1.09 -0.15 8.88
CA LEU A 10 0.62 0.85 7.93
C LEU A 10 1.20 0.68 6.51
N GLY A 11 2.39 0.09 6.37
CA GLY A 11 3.07 -0.05 5.08
C GLY A 11 2.34 -0.93 4.08
N VAL A 12 1.54 -1.87 4.56
CA VAL A 12 0.71 -2.73 3.71
C VAL A 12 -0.29 -1.93 2.86
N TYR A 13 -0.85 -0.83 3.37
CA TYR A 13 -1.83 -0.02 2.64
C TYR A 13 -1.26 0.61 1.36
N PRO A 14 -0.17 1.42 1.39
CA PRO A 14 0.39 1.96 0.17
C PRO A 14 1.02 0.89 -0.73
N LEU A 15 1.58 -0.20 -0.17
CA LEU A 15 2.11 -1.32 -0.95
C LEU A 15 0.99 -1.98 -1.76
N ASN A 16 -0.04 -2.48 -1.11
CA ASN A 16 -1.15 -3.18 -1.74
C ASN A 16 -1.90 -2.29 -2.72
N THR A 17 -2.18 -1.04 -2.35
CA THR A 17 -2.88 -0.09 -3.23
C THR A 17 -2.06 0.25 -4.48
N THR A 18 -0.74 0.33 -4.37
CA THR A 18 0.13 0.56 -5.54
C THR A 18 0.11 -0.66 -6.47
N ARG A 19 0.19 -1.87 -5.93
CA ARG A 19 0.05 -3.11 -6.71
C ARG A 19 -1.30 -3.16 -7.42
N PHE A 20 -2.37 -2.83 -6.73
CA PHE A 20 -3.73 -2.74 -7.30
C PHE A 20 -3.80 -1.71 -8.43
N ALA A 21 -3.29 -0.49 -8.20
CA ALA A 21 -3.37 0.61 -9.17
C ALA A 21 -2.55 0.33 -10.45
N LEU A 22 -1.45 -0.40 -10.34
CA LEU A 22 -0.57 -0.73 -11.45
C LEU A 22 -0.89 -2.10 -12.10
N GLY A 23 -1.66 -2.95 -11.42
CA GLY A 23 -1.93 -4.32 -11.87
C GLY A 23 -0.67 -5.17 -11.99
N ALA A 24 0.34 -4.92 -11.15
CA ALA A 24 1.66 -5.56 -11.21
C ALA A 24 2.27 -5.66 -9.81
N ASP A 25 3.18 -6.60 -9.64
CA ASP A 25 3.98 -6.75 -8.43
C ASP A 25 5.33 -6.02 -8.56
N PRO A 26 5.87 -5.47 -7.45
CA PRO A 26 7.18 -4.86 -7.48
C PRO A 26 8.27 -5.93 -7.67
N VAL A 27 9.28 -5.59 -8.48
CA VAL A 27 10.44 -6.47 -8.74
C VAL A 27 11.65 -6.15 -7.86
N ARG A 28 11.63 -5.02 -7.19
CA ARG A 28 12.68 -4.58 -6.26
C ARG A 28 12.15 -3.57 -5.28
N VAL A 29 12.64 -3.63 -4.06
CA VAL A 29 12.31 -2.69 -3.01
C VAL A 29 13.57 -2.06 -2.42
N SER A 30 13.41 -0.86 -1.85
CA SER A 30 14.38 -0.28 -0.94
C SER A 30 13.67 0.49 0.14
N GLY A 31 14.22 0.48 1.36
CA GLY A 31 13.56 1.05 2.51
C GLY A 31 14.49 1.64 3.55
N ARG A 32 13.90 2.43 4.40
CA ARG A 32 14.53 2.96 5.60
C ARG A 32 13.51 3.05 6.71
N THR A 33 13.86 2.56 7.87
CA THR A 33 13.06 2.68 9.10
C THR A 33 13.77 3.58 10.10
N ARG A 34 13.00 4.18 11.01
CA ARG A 34 13.51 5.05 12.06
C ARG A 34 12.62 5.02 13.28
N SER A 35 13.22 5.08 14.47
CA SER A 35 12.54 5.24 15.76
C SER A 35 13.31 6.25 16.60
N GLU A 36 12.63 7.25 17.09
CA GLU A 36 13.19 8.31 17.94
C GLU A 36 12.50 8.38 19.31
N HIS A 37 11.21 8.12 19.34
CA HIS A 37 10.45 8.19 20.58
C HIS A 37 10.55 6.87 21.35
N ALA A 38 10.73 6.96 22.67
CA ALA A 38 10.97 5.80 23.54
C ALA A 38 9.86 4.73 23.52
N ALA A 39 8.63 5.10 23.15
CA ALA A 39 7.53 4.15 23.00
C ALA A 39 7.73 3.16 21.83
N PHE A 40 8.61 3.50 20.89
CA PHE A 40 8.96 2.68 19.71
C PHE A 40 10.37 2.09 19.80
N ALA A 41 10.91 1.87 21.02
CA ALA A 41 12.27 1.39 21.22
C ALA A 41 12.55 0.03 20.56
N ASP A 42 11.52 -0.80 20.41
CA ASP A 42 11.63 -2.17 19.90
C ASP A 42 11.02 -2.35 18.49
N VAL A 43 10.45 -1.28 17.89
CA VAL A 43 9.78 -1.31 16.59
C VAL A 43 10.01 -0.02 15.83
N ASP A 44 9.80 -0.01 14.53
CA ASP A 44 9.89 1.19 13.72
C ASP A 44 8.72 2.14 13.98
N GLU A 45 9.04 3.43 14.18
CA GLU A 45 8.10 4.53 14.34
C GLU A 45 7.71 5.14 12.99
N HIS A 46 8.66 5.17 12.06
CA HIS A 46 8.52 5.69 10.70
C HIS A 46 9.18 4.75 9.71
N ALA A 47 8.58 4.60 8.54
CA ALA A 47 9.20 3.96 7.39
C ALA A 47 9.01 4.77 6.12
N THR A 48 10.04 4.79 5.28
CA THR A 48 9.99 5.32 3.91
C THR A 48 10.56 4.27 3.00
N PHE A 49 9.88 3.94 1.91
CA PHE A 49 10.31 2.90 1.00
C PHE A 49 9.95 3.21 -0.45
N ARG A 50 10.70 2.61 -1.35
CA ARG A 50 10.50 2.64 -2.79
C ARG A 50 10.19 1.25 -3.28
N LEU A 51 9.19 1.16 -4.14
CA LEU A 51 8.83 -0.04 -4.88
C LEU A 51 9.15 0.20 -6.36
N ALA A 52 10.00 -0.62 -6.94
CA ALA A 52 10.29 -0.58 -8.38
C ALA A 52 9.46 -1.67 -9.08
N PHE A 53 8.71 -1.27 -10.09
CA PHE A 53 7.83 -2.13 -10.87
C PHE A 53 8.41 -2.42 -12.26
N PRO A 54 7.91 -3.46 -12.96
CA PRO A 54 8.23 -3.68 -14.37
C PRO A 54 7.95 -2.43 -15.22
N GLY A 55 8.72 -2.22 -16.28
CA GLY A 55 8.55 -1.07 -17.17
C GLY A 55 9.13 0.25 -16.64
N GLY A 56 9.83 0.23 -15.49
CA GLY A 56 10.48 1.42 -14.93
C GLY A 56 9.55 2.36 -14.17
N VAL A 57 8.42 1.86 -13.70
CA VAL A 57 7.52 2.60 -12.81
C VAL A 57 8.00 2.46 -11.38
N ASP A 58 7.97 3.56 -10.64
CA ASP A 58 8.35 3.62 -9.23
C ASP A 58 7.22 4.16 -8.37
N ALA A 59 7.05 3.57 -7.18
CA ALA A 59 6.26 4.15 -6.12
C ALA A 59 7.14 4.56 -4.93
N LEU A 60 6.84 5.71 -4.36
CA LEU A 60 7.49 6.22 -3.15
C LEU A 60 6.45 6.27 -2.04
N CYS A 61 6.71 5.56 -0.97
CA CYS A 61 5.79 5.38 0.14
C CYS A 61 6.41 5.88 1.44
N THR A 62 5.57 6.45 2.29
CA THR A 62 5.97 6.82 3.65
C THR A 62 4.84 6.54 4.61
N VAL A 63 5.16 6.00 5.78
CA VAL A 63 4.21 5.70 6.85
C VAL A 63 4.79 6.09 8.21
N SER A 64 3.92 6.46 9.14
CA SER A 64 4.32 6.83 10.49
C SER A 64 3.19 6.57 11.48
N GLN A 65 3.53 6.03 12.65
CA GLN A 65 2.63 5.91 13.80
C GLN A 65 2.71 7.09 14.77
N ASN A 66 3.65 8.00 14.57
CA ASN A 66 3.86 9.18 15.44
C ASN A 66 3.95 10.47 14.62
N ALA A 67 3.01 10.66 13.69
CA ALA A 67 2.87 11.90 12.94
C ALA A 67 1.40 12.37 12.97
N GLN A 68 1.18 13.64 12.62
CA GLN A 68 -0.18 14.11 12.37
C GLN A 68 -0.80 13.26 11.26
N HIS A 69 -2.04 12.83 11.48
CA HIS A 69 -2.74 11.96 10.53
C HIS A 69 -2.81 12.61 9.14
N ALA A 70 -2.38 11.84 8.13
CA ALA A 70 -2.50 12.16 6.72
C ALA A 70 -2.60 10.84 5.93
N SER A 71 -3.39 10.84 4.88
CA SER A 71 -3.62 9.67 4.04
C SER A 71 -3.81 10.13 2.61
N ARG A 72 -2.80 9.94 1.76
CA ARG A 72 -2.82 10.41 0.38
C ARG A 72 -2.22 9.39 -0.58
N LEU A 73 -2.86 9.23 -1.73
CA LEU A 73 -2.33 8.53 -2.90
C LEU A 73 -2.32 9.50 -4.09
N GLU A 74 -1.21 9.54 -4.80
CA GLU A 74 -1.12 10.24 -6.08
C GLU A 74 -0.49 9.32 -7.12
N VAL A 75 -1.16 9.15 -8.25
CA VAL A 75 -0.64 8.42 -9.42
C VAL A 75 -0.42 9.42 -10.53
N THR A 76 0.82 9.56 -10.98
CA THR A 76 1.20 10.46 -12.07
C THR A 76 1.50 9.65 -13.34
N GLY A 77 0.63 9.79 -14.33
CA GLY A 77 0.80 9.22 -15.67
C GLY A 77 1.26 10.25 -16.69
N THR A 78 1.44 9.81 -17.92
CA THR A 78 1.87 10.66 -19.04
C THR A 78 0.79 11.65 -19.51
N GLU A 79 -0.49 11.34 -19.27
CA GLU A 79 -1.62 12.15 -19.74
C GLU A 79 -2.36 12.84 -18.60
N ALA A 80 -2.33 12.27 -17.38
CA ALA A 80 -3.08 12.79 -16.26
C ALA A 80 -2.46 12.39 -14.93
N ARG A 81 -2.90 13.05 -13.85
CA ARG A 81 -2.67 12.63 -12.46
C ARG A 81 -3.98 12.26 -11.82
N LEU A 82 -3.96 11.20 -11.01
CA LEU A 82 -5.04 10.81 -10.12
C LEU A 82 -4.61 11.16 -8.69
N ILE A 83 -5.50 11.76 -7.92
CA ILE A 83 -5.23 12.18 -6.54
C ILE A 83 -6.38 11.72 -5.65
N LEU A 84 -6.06 10.92 -4.64
CA LEU A 84 -6.96 10.57 -3.55
C LEU A 84 -6.41 11.22 -2.27
N ASP A 85 -7.25 12.02 -1.61
CA ASP A 85 -6.91 12.69 -0.36
C ASP A 85 -8.19 13.07 0.38
N PRO A 86 -8.59 12.29 1.42
CA PRO A 86 -7.93 11.12 2.01
C PRO A 86 -7.99 9.87 1.12
N ALA A 87 -6.98 8.96 1.25
CA ALA A 87 -6.89 7.74 0.46
C ALA A 87 -7.34 6.47 1.19
N PHE A 88 -7.02 6.31 2.48
CA PHE A 88 -7.13 5.05 3.22
C PHE A 88 -8.07 5.10 4.43
N TYR A 89 -8.92 6.13 4.56
CA TYR A 89 -9.74 6.32 5.74
C TYR A 89 -11.20 5.94 5.53
N GLU A 90 -11.80 5.22 6.48
CA GLU A 90 -13.16 4.67 6.36
C GLU A 90 -14.28 5.68 6.62
N ARG A 91 -13.98 6.81 7.27
CA ARG A 91 -15.00 7.69 7.88
C ARG A 91 -15.16 9.04 7.20
N GLU A 92 -14.50 9.24 6.08
CA GLU A 92 -14.55 10.51 5.35
C GLU A 92 -15.17 10.31 3.98
N ASP A 93 -15.77 11.36 3.46
CA ASP A 93 -16.32 11.36 2.11
C ASP A 93 -15.22 11.02 1.11
N ARG A 94 -15.50 10.04 0.26
CA ARG A 94 -14.52 9.52 -0.68
C ARG A 94 -14.77 10.09 -2.05
N GLY A 95 -13.69 10.42 -2.67
CA GLY A 95 -13.64 10.88 -4.03
C GLY A 95 -12.20 10.85 -4.50
N PHE A 96 -12.01 11.12 -5.76
CA PHE A 96 -10.67 11.35 -6.32
C PHE A 96 -10.72 12.52 -7.28
N ALA A 97 -9.58 13.12 -7.49
CA ALA A 97 -9.44 14.13 -8.52
C ALA A 97 -8.63 13.60 -9.70
N VAL A 98 -9.04 13.93 -10.90
CA VAL A 98 -8.25 13.75 -12.12
C VAL A 98 -7.76 15.13 -12.57
N VAL A 99 -6.46 15.26 -12.76
CA VAL A 99 -5.85 16.48 -13.27
C VAL A 99 -5.25 16.19 -14.65
N ARG A 100 -5.81 16.82 -15.68
CA ARG A 100 -5.35 16.72 -17.07
C ARG A 100 -5.21 18.11 -17.68
N ASP A 101 -4.08 18.42 -18.31
CA ASP A 101 -3.82 19.72 -18.96
C ASP A 101 -4.09 20.93 -18.04
N GLY A 102 -3.75 20.79 -16.75
CA GLY A 102 -3.99 21.82 -15.75
C GLY A 102 -5.44 21.93 -15.25
N THR A 103 -6.35 21.18 -15.85
CA THR A 103 -7.76 21.13 -15.41
C THR A 103 -7.95 20.03 -14.39
N ARG A 104 -8.54 20.38 -13.24
CA ARG A 104 -8.92 19.43 -12.17
C ARG A 104 -10.41 19.11 -12.28
N VAL A 105 -10.73 17.83 -12.25
CA VAL A 105 -12.10 17.32 -12.16
C VAL A 105 -12.17 16.44 -10.92
N ASP A 106 -13.04 16.82 -9.98
CA ASP A 106 -13.31 16.02 -8.79
C ASP A 106 -14.45 15.03 -9.09
N VAL A 107 -14.24 13.77 -8.71
CA VAL A 107 -15.21 12.68 -8.87
C VAL A 107 -15.58 12.22 -7.47
N GLU A 108 -16.85 12.34 -7.15
CA GLU A 108 -17.45 11.85 -5.91
C GLU A 108 -18.16 10.52 -6.19
N PHE A 109 -18.24 9.65 -5.20
CA PHE A 109 -19.00 8.42 -5.26
C PHE A 109 -19.69 8.16 -3.92
N ASP A 110 -20.78 7.42 -3.98
CA ASP A 110 -21.55 7.05 -2.80
C ASP A 110 -20.66 6.30 -1.81
N GLN A 111 -20.78 6.69 -0.54
CA GLN A 111 -20.07 6.01 0.52
C GLN A 111 -20.59 4.59 0.69
N VAL A 112 -19.67 3.65 0.74
CA VAL A 112 -19.94 2.28 1.16
C VAL A 112 -19.15 1.98 2.43
N HIS A 113 -19.72 1.15 3.29
CA HIS A 113 -19.00 0.70 4.47
C HIS A 113 -18.05 -0.42 4.05
N GLN A 114 -16.76 -0.08 3.83
CA GLN A 114 -15.79 -1.00 3.19
C GLN A 114 -15.68 -2.35 3.90
N ILE A 115 -15.72 -2.39 5.23
CA ILE A 115 -15.64 -3.65 5.99
C ILE A 115 -16.90 -4.50 5.79
N GLU A 116 -18.08 -3.87 5.70
CA GLU A 116 -19.34 -4.57 5.42
C GLU A 116 -19.31 -5.20 4.02
N GLU A 117 -18.86 -4.43 3.02
CA GLU A 117 -18.71 -4.91 1.65
C GLU A 117 -17.65 -6.01 1.53
N GLU A 118 -16.54 -5.91 2.25
CA GLU A 118 -15.50 -6.94 2.31
C GLU A 118 -16.06 -8.27 2.83
N PHE A 119 -16.77 -8.24 3.95
CA PHE A 119 -17.39 -9.44 4.50
C PHE A 119 -18.50 -9.99 3.60
N ALA A 120 -19.30 -9.13 2.98
CA ALA A 120 -20.36 -9.53 2.05
C ALA A 120 -19.75 -10.21 0.81
N TYR A 121 -18.70 -9.61 0.23
CA TYR A 121 -17.97 -10.16 -0.90
C TYR A 121 -17.37 -11.53 -0.57
N PHE A 122 -16.60 -11.63 0.51
CA PHE A 122 -16.00 -12.89 0.94
C PHE A 122 -17.05 -13.97 1.21
N GLY A 123 -18.11 -13.63 1.96
CA GLY A 123 -19.19 -14.55 2.29
C GLY A 123 -19.94 -15.05 1.05
N HIS A 124 -20.18 -14.18 0.07
CA HIS A 124 -20.79 -14.56 -1.20
C HIS A 124 -19.96 -15.61 -1.96
N HIS A 125 -18.66 -15.35 -2.17
CA HIS A 125 -17.78 -16.27 -2.88
C HIS A 125 -17.60 -17.60 -2.16
N LEU A 126 -17.50 -17.57 -0.83
CA LEU A 126 -17.42 -18.78 -0.02
C LEU A 126 -18.67 -19.67 -0.15
N LEU A 127 -19.88 -19.07 -0.13
CA LEU A 127 -21.13 -19.80 -0.27
C LEU A 127 -21.39 -20.30 -1.68
N ALA A 128 -20.86 -19.60 -2.68
CA ALA A 128 -20.99 -19.97 -4.09
C ALA A 128 -19.91 -20.95 -4.55
N ASP A 129 -18.93 -21.28 -3.70
CA ASP A 129 -17.73 -22.06 -4.06
C ASP A 129 -16.96 -21.44 -5.25
N GLU A 130 -16.87 -20.10 -5.25
CA GLU A 130 -16.18 -19.31 -6.26
C GLU A 130 -14.85 -18.76 -5.73
N PRO A 131 -13.80 -18.66 -6.58
CA PRO A 131 -12.56 -18.01 -6.19
C PRO A 131 -12.82 -16.54 -5.83
N PHE A 132 -12.10 -16.04 -4.82
CA PHE A 132 -12.14 -14.64 -4.43
C PHE A 132 -10.74 -14.02 -4.52
N HIS A 133 -10.69 -12.72 -4.69
CA HIS A 133 -9.46 -11.95 -4.75
C HIS A 133 -9.66 -10.62 -4.00
N PRO A 134 -8.71 -10.19 -3.14
CA PRO A 134 -7.39 -10.80 -2.89
C PRO A 134 -7.46 -12.07 -2.03
N ASP A 135 -6.64 -13.05 -2.32
CA ASP A 135 -6.51 -14.33 -1.64
C ASP A 135 -5.21 -14.42 -0.80
N GLY A 136 -4.89 -15.62 -0.30
CA GLY A 136 -3.69 -15.84 0.50
C GLY A 136 -2.39 -15.68 -0.27
N GLU A 137 -2.35 -16.05 -1.54
CA GLU A 137 -1.20 -15.85 -2.42
C GLU A 137 -0.94 -14.35 -2.65
N HIS A 138 -2.00 -13.58 -2.87
CA HIS A 138 -1.89 -12.13 -2.99
C HIS A 138 -1.31 -11.50 -1.70
N ALA A 139 -1.80 -11.91 -0.54
CA ALA A 139 -1.31 -11.43 0.76
C ALA A 139 0.15 -11.85 1.03
N LEU A 140 0.57 -13.03 0.55
CA LEU A 140 1.94 -13.52 0.68
C LEU A 140 2.94 -12.65 -0.09
N VAL A 141 2.56 -12.11 -1.25
CA VAL A 141 3.40 -11.15 -2.00
C VAL A 141 3.62 -9.89 -1.18
N ASP A 142 2.56 -9.34 -0.55
CA ASP A 142 2.69 -8.17 0.32
C ASP A 142 3.62 -8.46 1.51
N ALA A 143 3.45 -9.60 2.17
CA ALA A 143 4.29 -9.98 3.32
C ALA A 143 5.78 -10.10 2.93
N ARG A 144 6.07 -10.77 1.80
CA ARG A 144 7.46 -10.88 1.28
C ARG A 144 8.06 -9.52 0.93
N ALA A 145 7.26 -8.63 0.36
CA ALA A 145 7.73 -7.28 0.05
C ALA A 145 8.02 -6.46 1.33
N LEU A 146 7.20 -6.58 2.38
CA LEU A 146 7.45 -5.93 3.67
C LEU A 146 8.71 -6.47 4.33
N ASP A 147 8.93 -7.79 4.34
CA ASP A 147 10.16 -8.41 4.86
C ASP A 147 11.40 -7.91 4.09
N ALA A 148 11.34 -7.85 2.77
CA ALA A 148 12.41 -7.34 1.93
C ALA A 148 12.67 -5.83 2.15
N ILE A 149 11.66 -5.04 2.50
CA ILE A 149 11.84 -3.63 2.87
C ILE A 149 12.59 -3.52 4.20
N TYR A 150 12.31 -4.39 5.19
CA TYR A 150 13.09 -4.45 6.43
C TYR A 150 14.55 -4.86 6.14
N GLU A 151 14.78 -5.91 5.35
CA GLU A 151 16.12 -6.32 4.94
C GLU A 151 16.89 -5.17 4.27
N SER A 152 16.22 -4.44 3.39
CA SER A 152 16.82 -3.26 2.75
C SER A 152 17.14 -2.15 3.76
N ALA A 153 16.26 -1.92 4.74
CA ALA A 153 16.49 -0.91 5.77
C ALA A 153 17.66 -1.24 6.68
N GLU A 154 17.92 -2.53 6.95
CA GLU A 154 19.03 -3.02 7.74
C GLU A 154 20.36 -3.01 6.97
N SER A 155 20.34 -3.48 5.72
CA SER A 155 21.55 -3.57 4.89
C SER A 155 21.96 -2.24 4.25
N GLY A 156 21.00 -1.35 4.04
CA GLY A 156 21.18 -0.11 3.26
C GLY A 156 21.19 -0.32 1.74
N GLU A 157 20.96 -1.56 1.28
CA GLU A 157 20.98 -1.94 -0.13
C GLU A 157 19.56 -2.31 -0.63
N PRO A 158 19.25 -2.07 -1.91
CA PRO A 158 17.98 -2.54 -2.49
C PRO A 158 17.91 -4.07 -2.56
N VAL A 159 16.74 -4.63 -2.26
CA VAL A 159 16.46 -6.07 -2.31
C VAL A 159 15.61 -6.38 -3.55
N ALA A 160 16.03 -7.37 -4.33
CA ALA A 160 15.23 -7.90 -5.43
C ALA A 160 14.12 -8.79 -4.87
N LEU A 161 12.94 -8.68 -5.45
CA LEU A 161 11.83 -9.60 -5.19
C LEU A 161 11.83 -10.62 -6.35
N ASP A 162 12.01 -11.88 -6.02
CA ASP A 162 11.89 -12.96 -6.99
C ASP A 162 10.43 -13.08 -7.41
N ASP A 163 10.19 -13.19 -8.70
CA ASP A 163 8.90 -13.67 -9.21
C ASP A 163 8.71 -15.06 -8.59
N GLY A 164 7.82 -15.16 -7.59
CA GLY A 164 7.64 -16.39 -6.85
C GLY A 164 7.56 -17.55 -7.83
N ASP A 165 8.53 -18.45 -7.77
CA ASP A 165 8.57 -19.67 -8.55
C ASP A 165 7.22 -20.36 -8.35
N THR A 166 6.37 -20.30 -9.36
CA THR A 166 5.16 -21.11 -9.45
C THR A 166 5.62 -22.53 -9.67
N ALA A 167 5.90 -23.22 -8.55
CA ALA A 167 6.11 -24.67 -8.55
C ALA A 167 4.76 -25.40 -8.62
#